data_05d037761f7464ac33befdf48a961a2b
#
_entry.id   05d037761f7464ac33befdf48a961a2b
#
_cell.length_a   1.000
_cell.length_b   1.000
_cell.length_c   1.000
_cell.angle_alpha   90.00
_cell.angle_beta   90.00
_cell.angle_gamma   90.00
#
_symmetry.space_group_name_H-M   'P 1'
#
loop_
_entity.id
_entity.type
_entity.pdbx_description
1 polymer ?
#
loop_
_entity_poly.entity_id
_entity_poly.type
_entity_poly.pdbx_seq_one_letter_code
_entity_poly.pdbx_strand_id
1 'polypeptide(L)'
;CLNVNLRGTLEVIQLARRAQNRHGLRRYSHVSTVAVAGKRQNEVVTEDAAIDWSRSDYDPYARTKKFCEHMANQLLPDVEKTIFRPAIILGDSRRGDTSQFDMVQAFHVLAQMPVLPLRPQDKIDIVPADYVGKAVVAIHQKEAPAHGIYHLSSGTGSQTYLELTEAIARASGTRRPLFSSWLGGPFSRTVNWAANRGGAVGHGASLLKVFWPYLDWNTVFDNSRVVAELGEVPAKFSTYAYPLLKFSRQNKFHYPAKPWPSGAVVEKISAVRSAGS
;
A
#
# COMPACT_ATOMS: atom_id res chain seq x y z
N CYS A 1 14.36 7.88 -1.54
CA CYS A 1 13.53 7.49 -2.72
C CYS A 1 14.37 7.33 -3.99
N LEU A 2 15.17 8.34 -4.43
CA LEU A 2 15.85 8.29 -5.72
C LEU A 2 16.75 7.05 -5.89
N ASN A 3 17.65 6.78 -4.96
CA ASN A 3 18.56 5.63 -5.08
C ASN A 3 17.83 4.29 -5.03
N VAL A 4 16.88 4.13 -4.13
CA VAL A 4 16.14 2.86 -3.97
C VAL A 4 15.15 2.67 -5.09
N ASN A 5 14.28 3.64 -5.34
CA ASN A 5 13.20 3.47 -6.33
C ASN A 5 13.74 3.59 -7.77
N LEU A 6 14.37 4.70 -8.14
CA LEU A 6 14.76 4.90 -9.55
C LEU A 6 15.94 4.03 -9.95
N ARG A 7 17.07 4.11 -9.22
CA ARG A 7 18.25 3.29 -9.55
C ARG A 7 17.98 1.81 -9.41
N GLY A 8 17.33 1.39 -8.30
CA GLY A 8 16.95 0.00 -8.10
C GLY A 8 16.04 -0.52 -9.22
N THR A 9 15.03 0.25 -9.65
CA THR A 9 14.18 -0.13 -10.79
C THR A 9 14.98 -0.19 -12.09
N LEU A 10 15.90 0.74 -12.34
CA LEU A 10 16.73 0.71 -13.52
C LEU A 10 17.61 -0.54 -13.58
N GLU A 11 18.22 -0.95 -12.46
CA GLU A 11 19.02 -2.19 -12.38
C GLU A 11 18.16 -3.44 -12.68
N VAL A 12 16.92 -3.48 -12.16
CA VAL A 12 16.00 -4.60 -12.45
C VAL A 12 15.56 -4.57 -13.92
N ILE A 13 15.32 -3.39 -14.50
CA ILE A 13 15.03 -3.25 -15.95
C ILE A 13 16.21 -3.75 -16.79
N GLN A 14 17.45 -3.40 -16.43
CA GLN A 14 18.64 -3.90 -17.13
C GLN A 14 18.78 -5.41 -17.02
N LEU A 15 18.45 -6.01 -15.84
CA LEU A 15 18.41 -7.45 -15.67
C LEU A 15 17.36 -8.08 -16.58
N ALA A 16 16.14 -7.53 -16.61
CA ALA A 16 15.07 -7.97 -17.49
C ALA A 16 15.47 -7.88 -18.97
N ARG A 17 16.15 -6.81 -19.39
CA ARG A 17 16.67 -6.66 -20.75
C ARG A 17 17.70 -7.73 -21.08
N ARG A 18 18.62 -8.02 -20.16
CA ARG A 18 19.61 -9.10 -20.36
C ARG A 18 18.93 -10.47 -20.47
N ALA A 19 17.91 -10.74 -19.65
CA ALA A 19 17.15 -11.99 -19.74
C ALA A 19 16.42 -12.10 -21.10
N GLN A 20 15.73 -11.01 -21.52
CA GLN A 20 15.04 -10.95 -22.81
C GLN A 20 15.98 -11.27 -23.97
N ASN A 21 17.19 -10.67 -23.99
CA ASN A 21 18.14 -10.85 -25.07
C ASN A 21 18.81 -12.22 -25.10
N ARG A 22 18.88 -12.93 -23.94
CA ARG A 22 19.55 -14.23 -23.84
C ARG A 22 18.65 -15.42 -24.10
N HIS A 23 17.43 -15.40 -23.61
CA HIS A 23 16.53 -16.56 -23.62
C HIS A 23 15.04 -16.19 -23.69
N GLY A 24 14.72 -14.93 -23.86
CA GLY A 24 13.35 -14.42 -23.76
C GLY A 24 12.90 -14.21 -22.31
N LEU A 25 11.98 -13.28 -22.12
CA LEU A 25 11.34 -13.00 -20.84
C LEU A 25 9.83 -12.99 -21.05
N ARG A 26 9.13 -13.94 -20.44
CA ARG A 26 7.68 -14.02 -20.60
C ARG A 26 6.96 -12.76 -20.12
N ARG A 27 7.37 -12.20 -18.98
CA ARG A 27 6.73 -11.01 -18.40
C ARG A 27 7.61 -10.28 -17.39
N TYR A 28 7.56 -8.97 -17.42
CA TYR A 28 8.08 -8.09 -16.38
C TYR A 28 6.93 -7.59 -15.50
N SER A 29 6.88 -8.01 -14.25
CA SER A 29 5.89 -7.53 -13.28
C SER A 29 6.46 -6.43 -12.39
N HIS A 30 5.81 -5.25 -12.39
CA HIS A 30 6.25 -4.09 -11.64
C HIS A 30 5.25 -3.74 -10.54
N VAL A 31 5.70 -3.72 -9.28
CA VAL A 31 4.87 -3.26 -8.16
C VAL A 31 5.07 -1.77 -7.98
N SER A 32 4.06 -1.00 -8.37
CA SER A 32 3.97 0.45 -8.27
C SER A 32 3.08 0.86 -7.07
N THR A 33 2.23 1.84 -7.22
CA THR A 33 1.26 2.33 -6.22
C THR A 33 0.16 3.13 -6.90
N VAL A 34 -1.04 3.17 -6.35
CA VAL A 34 -2.10 4.10 -6.80
C VAL A 34 -1.71 5.58 -6.65
N ALA A 35 -0.74 5.88 -5.78
CA ALA A 35 -0.25 7.25 -5.56
C ALA A 35 0.36 7.90 -6.81
N VAL A 36 0.71 7.12 -7.87
CA VAL A 36 1.15 7.66 -9.17
C VAL A 36 0.08 8.52 -9.85
N ALA A 37 -1.18 8.41 -9.41
CA ALA A 37 -2.27 9.25 -9.88
C ALA A 37 -2.10 10.74 -9.53
N GLY A 38 -1.21 11.06 -8.59
CA GLY A 38 -1.08 12.41 -8.05
C GLY A 38 -2.28 12.82 -7.21
N LYS A 39 -2.31 14.08 -6.83
CA LYS A 39 -3.38 14.60 -5.99
C LYS A 39 -4.72 14.59 -6.72
N ARG A 40 -5.63 13.78 -6.23
CA ARG A 40 -7.02 13.63 -6.69
C ARG A 40 -7.94 13.93 -5.53
N GLN A 41 -9.06 14.60 -5.76
CA GLN A 41 -10.01 14.93 -4.70
C GLN A 41 -11.44 14.63 -5.17
N ASN A 42 -12.13 13.79 -4.38
CA ASN A 42 -13.52 13.38 -4.68
C ASN A 42 -13.65 12.74 -6.09
N GLU A 43 -12.66 11.96 -6.50
CA GLU A 43 -12.61 11.33 -7.82
C GLU A 43 -12.60 9.81 -7.71
N VAL A 44 -13.17 9.16 -8.74
CA VAL A 44 -12.93 7.74 -9.03
C VAL A 44 -11.90 7.67 -10.14
N VAL A 45 -10.77 7.02 -9.88
CA VAL A 45 -9.62 6.96 -10.79
C VAL A 45 -9.50 5.57 -11.38
N THR A 46 -9.59 5.46 -12.70
CA THR A 46 -9.34 4.22 -13.44
C THR A 46 -7.85 4.03 -13.72
N GLU A 47 -7.44 2.79 -14.05
CA GLU A 47 -6.04 2.47 -14.34
C GLU A 47 -5.47 3.29 -15.52
N ASP A 48 -6.26 3.54 -16.54
CA ASP A 48 -5.83 4.28 -17.73
C ASP A 48 -5.73 5.78 -17.48
N ALA A 49 -6.58 6.32 -16.62
CA ALA A 49 -6.60 7.74 -16.26
C ALA A 49 -5.66 8.10 -15.09
N ALA A 50 -4.98 7.10 -14.48
CA ALA A 50 -4.23 7.33 -13.25
C ALA A 50 -3.01 8.23 -13.48
N ILE A 51 -2.22 8.05 -14.54
CA ILE A 51 -1.04 8.89 -14.78
C ILE A 51 -1.41 10.15 -15.55
N ASP A 52 -1.35 11.26 -14.85
CA ASP A 52 -1.50 12.61 -15.40
C ASP A 52 -0.29 13.44 -14.96
N TRP A 53 0.56 13.81 -15.92
CA TRP A 53 1.81 14.57 -15.67
C TRP A 53 1.56 16.03 -15.31
N SER A 54 0.39 16.57 -15.57
CA SER A 54 0.01 17.94 -15.19
C SER A 54 -0.36 18.08 -13.72
N ARG A 55 -0.67 16.96 -13.03
CA ARG A 55 -1.08 16.96 -11.63
C ARG A 55 0.12 16.92 -10.69
N SER A 56 -0.01 17.60 -9.57
CA SER A 56 0.96 17.55 -8.48
C SER A 56 0.98 16.16 -7.83
N ASP A 57 2.17 15.67 -7.52
CA ASP A 57 2.33 14.41 -6.79
C ASP A 57 2.07 14.61 -5.29
N TYR A 58 1.71 13.53 -4.60
CA TYR A 58 1.55 13.55 -3.14
C TYR A 58 2.85 13.90 -2.43
N ASP A 59 3.93 13.26 -2.86
CA ASP A 59 5.25 13.34 -2.26
C ASP A 59 6.33 12.85 -3.27
N PRO A 60 7.63 12.91 -2.90
CA PRO A 60 8.72 12.39 -3.72
C PRO A 60 8.63 10.88 -3.99
N TYR A 61 7.98 10.09 -3.10
CA TYR A 61 7.79 8.66 -3.32
C TYR A 61 6.85 8.42 -4.51
N ALA A 62 5.67 9.05 -4.51
CA ALA A 62 4.70 8.97 -5.60
C ALA A 62 5.33 9.37 -6.95
N ARG A 63 6.08 10.47 -6.94
CA ARG A 63 6.82 10.94 -8.13
C ARG A 63 7.82 9.91 -8.64
N THR A 64 8.65 9.34 -7.76
CA THR A 64 9.63 8.34 -8.19
C THR A 64 8.98 7.08 -8.74
N LYS A 65 7.85 6.63 -8.17
CA LYS A 65 7.08 5.49 -8.68
C LYS A 65 6.48 5.76 -10.06
N LYS A 66 5.96 6.98 -10.29
CA LYS A 66 5.48 7.43 -11.62
C LYS A 66 6.59 7.33 -12.67
N PHE A 67 7.80 7.80 -12.35
CA PHE A 67 8.96 7.67 -13.23
C PHE A 67 9.40 6.21 -13.42
N CYS A 68 9.29 5.35 -12.42
CA CYS A 68 9.59 3.92 -12.56
C CYS A 68 8.70 3.24 -13.58
N GLU A 69 7.39 3.52 -13.58
CA GLU A 69 6.48 3.01 -14.60
C GLU A 69 6.83 3.52 -15.99
N HIS A 70 7.15 4.81 -16.10
CA HIS A 70 7.60 5.41 -17.36
C HIS A 70 8.88 4.73 -17.89
N MET A 71 9.89 4.54 -17.04
CA MET A 71 11.12 3.83 -17.42
C MET A 71 10.84 2.39 -17.87
N ALA A 72 9.98 1.64 -17.15
CA ALA A 72 9.62 0.28 -17.54
C ALA A 72 8.97 0.25 -18.94
N ASN A 73 8.10 1.21 -19.24
CA ASN A 73 7.46 1.29 -20.54
C ASN A 73 8.43 1.69 -21.67
N GLN A 74 9.32 2.64 -21.41
CA GLN A 74 10.26 3.14 -22.43
C GLN A 74 11.45 2.18 -22.68
N LEU A 75 11.95 1.54 -21.63
CA LEU A 75 13.16 0.71 -21.71
C LEU A 75 12.88 -0.77 -21.97
N LEU A 76 11.65 -1.22 -21.85
CA LEU A 76 11.22 -2.59 -22.16
C LEU A 76 10.01 -2.60 -23.12
N PRO A 77 10.07 -1.93 -24.30
CA PRO A 77 8.92 -1.81 -25.20
C PRO A 77 8.47 -3.17 -25.77
N ASP A 78 9.40 -4.10 -25.93
CA ASP A 78 9.25 -5.44 -26.49
C ASP A 78 9.03 -6.56 -25.47
N VAL A 79 8.90 -6.22 -24.19
CA VAL A 79 8.65 -7.17 -23.10
C VAL A 79 7.23 -6.98 -22.60
N GLU A 80 6.49 -8.08 -22.50
CA GLU A 80 5.17 -8.08 -21.84
C GLU A 80 5.29 -7.60 -20.41
N LYS A 81 4.43 -6.65 -20.03
CA LYS A 81 4.47 -6.01 -18.71
C LYS A 81 3.16 -6.12 -17.98
N THR A 82 3.25 -6.31 -16.67
CA THR A 82 2.12 -6.14 -15.77
C THR A 82 2.49 -5.18 -14.65
N ILE A 83 1.77 -4.07 -14.53
CA ILE A 83 1.97 -3.05 -13.50
C ILE A 83 0.87 -3.20 -12.46
N PHE A 84 1.29 -3.43 -11.22
CA PHE A 84 0.39 -3.51 -10.06
C PHE A 84 0.48 -2.22 -9.27
N ARG A 85 -0.66 -1.58 -9.05
CA ARG A 85 -0.77 -0.34 -8.28
C ARG A 85 -1.60 -0.58 -7.02
N PRO A 86 -0.98 -1.08 -5.93
CA PRO A 86 -1.69 -1.23 -4.67
C PRO A 86 -2.07 0.12 -4.07
N ALA A 87 -3.23 0.14 -3.41
CA ALA A 87 -3.67 1.21 -2.52
C ALA A 87 -2.92 1.10 -1.16
N ILE A 88 -3.45 1.63 -0.07
CA ILE A 88 -2.83 1.52 1.25
C ILE A 88 -2.91 0.05 1.70
N ILE A 89 -1.74 -0.61 1.77
CA ILE A 89 -1.67 -2.00 2.23
C ILE A 89 -1.55 -2.02 3.75
N LEU A 90 -2.54 -2.60 4.44
CA LEU A 90 -2.51 -2.75 5.90
C LEU A 90 -2.89 -4.18 6.31
N GLY A 91 -1.94 -4.88 6.89
CA GLY A 91 -2.13 -6.16 7.56
C GLY A 91 -2.58 -7.33 6.67
N ASP A 92 -2.66 -8.50 7.28
CA ASP A 92 -3.23 -9.72 6.70
C ASP A 92 -4.68 -9.86 7.22
N SER A 93 -5.65 -9.96 6.31
CA SER A 93 -7.08 -9.97 6.68
C SER A 93 -7.51 -11.25 7.38
N ARG A 94 -6.78 -12.35 7.19
CA ARG A 94 -7.08 -13.68 7.77
C ARG A 94 -6.50 -13.82 9.17
N ARG A 95 -5.34 -13.21 9.43
CA ARG A 95 -4.60 -13.35 10.70
C ARG A 95 -4.68 -12.10 11.56
N GLY A 96 -4.96 -10.94 10.97
CA GLY A 96 -4.94 -9.67 11.67
C GLY A 96 -3.56 -9.29 12.19
N ASP A 97 -2.49 -9.68 11.47
CA ASP A 97 -1.10 -9.34 11.79
C ASP A 97 -0.46 -8.47 10.70
N THR A 98 0.75 -7.99 10.94
CA THR A 98 1.52 -7.23 9.96
C THR A 98 3.03 -7.36 10.20
N SER A 99 3.81 -7.15 9.14
CA SER A 99 5.27 -6.99 9.22
C SER A 99 5.70 -5.52 9.10
N GLN A 100 4.79 -4.59 8.79
CA GLN A 100 5.05 -3.16 8.66
C GLN A 100 4.15 -2.39 9.63
N PHE A 101 4.76 -1.60 10.51
CA PHE A 101 4.04 -0.96 11.60
C PHE A 101 3.84 0.56 11.44
N ASP A 102 4.60 1.23 10.58
CA ASP A 102 4.58 2.70 10.48
C ASP A 102 3.18 3.27 10.22
N MET A 103 2.51 2.75 9.17
CA MET A 103 1.15 3.17 8.84
C MET A 103 0.14 2.73 9.91
N VAL A 104 0.30 1.51 10.44
CA VAL A 104 -0.58 0.99 11.51
C VAL A 104 -0.43 1.84 12.78
N GLN A 105 0.79 2.30 13.10
CA GLN A 105 1.03 3.20 14.22
C GLN A 105 0.39 4.57 13.99
N ALA A 106 0.45 5.12 12.78
CA ALA A 106 -0.26 6.35 12.43
C ALA A 106 -1.79 6.19 12.62
N PHE A 107 -2.36 5.09 12.14
CA PHE A 107 -3.77 4.77 12.37
C PHE A 107 -4.11 4.57 13.85
N HIS A 108 -3.20 3.97 14.61
CA HIS A 108 -3.38 3.82 16.06
C HIS A 108 -3.44 5.17 16.77
N VAL A 109 -2.56 6.11 16.42
CA VAL A 109 -2.59 7.48 16.96
C VAL A 109 -3.92 8.15 16.63
N LEU A 110 -4.38 8.07 15.38
CA LEU A 110 -5.66 8.63 14.96
C LEU A 110 -6.84 7.99 15.71
N ALA A 111 -6.81 6.67 15.91
CA ALA A 111 -7.87 5.94 16.62
C ALA A 111 -7.98 6.30 18.12
N GLN A 112 -6.93 6.87 18.71
CA GLN A 112 -6.93 7.35 20.10
C GLN A 112 -7.37 8.82 20.25
N MET A 113 -7.49 9.55 19.16
CA MET A 113 -7.90 10.95 19.20
C MET A 113 -9.40 11.06 19.53
N PRO A 114 -9.78 11.90 20.49
CA PRO A 114 -11.20 12.13 20.80
C PRO A 114 -11.93 12.87 19.67
N VAL A 115 -11.19 13.66 18.87
CA VAL A 115 -11.71 14.39 17.71
C VAL A 115 -10.78 14.16 16.52
N LEU A 116 -11.36 13.72 15.40
CA LEU A 116 -10.65 13.56 14.13
C LEU A 116 -10.89 14.77 13.22
N PRO A 117 -9.82 15.38 12.69
CA PRO A 117 -9.93 16.52 11.78
C PRO A 117 -10.19 16.09 10.34
N LEU A 118 -11.13 15.17 10.15
CA LEU A 118 -11.52 14.54 8.88
C LEU A 118 -13.03 14.68 8.69
N ARG A 119 -13.49 14.46 7.46
CA ARG A 119 -14.91 14.32 7.15
C ARG A 119 -15.34 12.87 7.33
N PRO A 120 -16.40 12.60 8.10
CA PRO A 120 -16.83 11.21 8.38
C PRO A 120 -17.22 10.42 7.12
N GLN A 121 -17.69 11.11 6.08
CA GLN A 121 -18.13 10.52 4.82
C GLN A 121 -17.00 10.27 3.81
N ASP A 122 -15.82 10.87 4.02
CA ASP A 122 -14.67 10.67 3.12
C ASP A 122 -14.20 9.22 3.21
N LYS A 123 -13.90 8.67 2.06
CA LYS A 123 -13.44 7.28 1.91
C LYS A 123 -11.93 7.20 1.99
N ILE A 124 -11.48 6.06 2.49
CA ILE A 124 -10.08 5.67 2.47
C ILE A 124 -9.95 4.30 1.81
N ASP A 125 -8.99 4.18 0.91
CA ASP A 125 -8.75 2.94 0.17
C ASP A 125 -7.65 2.13 0.85
N ILE A 126 -8.08 1.10 1.59
CA ILE A 126 -7.19 0.18 2.31
C ILE A 126 -7.45 -1.23 1.80
N VAL A 127 -6.37 -1.94 1.48
CA VAL A 127 -6.39 -3.31 0.97
C VAL A 127 -5.50 -4.22 1.83
N PRO A 128 -5.89 -5.46 2.12
CA PRO A 128 -5.06 -6.35 2.91
C PRO A 128 -3.90 -6.96 2.10
N ALA A 129 -2.79 -7.21 2.77
CA ALA A 129 -1.55 -7.72 2.16
C ALA A 129 -1.72 -9.12 1.53
N ASP A 130 -2.53 -9.98 2.13
CA ASP A 130 -2.84 -11.31 1.61
C ASP A 130 -3.58 -11.25 0.26
N TYR A 131 -4.52 -10.31 0.09
CA TYR A 131 -5.19 -10.09 -1.20
C TYR A 131 -4.20 -9.56 -2.25
N VAL A 132 -3.37 -8.56 -1.88
CA VAL A 132 -2.36 -8.00 -2.79
C VAL A 132 -1.37 -9.09 -3.24
N GLY A 133 -0.87 -9.89 -2.30
CA GLY A 133 0.04 -11.00 -2.61
C GLY A 133 -0.60 -12.03 -3.53
N LYS A 134 -1.85 -12.43 -3.26
CA LYS A 134 -2.62 -13.34 -4.11
C LYS A 134 -2.80 -12.77 -5.52
N ALA A 135 -3.19 -11.51 -5.64
CA ALA A 135 -3.39 -10.85 -6.93
C ALA A 135 -2.11 -10.82 -7.77
N VAL A 136 -1.00 -10.41 -7.17
CA VAL A 136 0.30 -10.35 -7.86
C VAL A 136 0.71 -11.73 -8.36
N VAL A 137 0.61 -12.76 -7.52
CA VAL A 137 1.01 -14.12 -7.90
C VAL A 137 0.08 -14.68 -8.98
N ALA A 138 -1.23 -14.62 -8.78
CA ALA A 138 -2.20 -15.18 -9.71
C ALA A 138 -2.10 -14.55 -11.11
N ILE A 139 -2.00 -13.20 -11.17
CA ILE A 139 -1.91 -12.50 -12.45
C ILE A 139 -0.53 -12.70 -13.11
N HIS A 140 0.55 -12.70 -12.31
CA HIS A 140 1.90 -12.97 -12.84
C HIS A 140 2.02 -14.37 -13.49
N GLN A 141 1.36 -15.36 -12.91
CA GLN A 141 1.40 -16.74 -13.40
C GLN A 141 0.51 -17.00 -14.62
N LYS A 142 -0.47 -16.15 -14.89
CA LYS A 142 -1.30 -16.28 -16.09
C LYS A 142 -0.46 -16.17 -17.35
N GLU A 143 -0.78 -16.95 -18.35
CA GLU A 143 -0.16 -16.89 -19.67
C GLU A 143 -0.46 -15.53 -20.33
N ALA A 144 -1.73 -15.13 -20.34
CA ALA A 144 -2.20 -13.87 -20.89
C ALA A 144 -3.20 -13.20 -19.90
N PRO A 145 -2.74 -12.29 -19.02
CA PRO A 145 -3.64 -11.45 -18.23
C PRO A 145 -4.47 -10.54 -19.16
N ALA A 146 -5.70 -10.25 -18.78
CA ALA A 146 -6.60 -9.44 -19.59
C ALA A 146 -6.12 -7.98 -19.74
N HIS A 147 -5.30 -7.48 -18.79
CA HIS A 147 -4.80 -6.11 -18.80
C HIS A 147 -3.32 -6.03 -18.42
N GLY A 148 -2.65 -4.97 -18.86
CA GLY A 148 -1.27 -4.67 -18.47
C GLY A 148 -1.13 -3.88 -17.17
N ILE A 149 -2.24 -3.32 -16.64
CA ILE A 149 -2.24 -2.48 -15.43
C ILE A 149 -3.44 -2.84 -14.56
N TYR A 150 -3.19 -3.01 -13.26
CA TYR A 150 -4.20 -3.33 -12.26
C TYR A 150 -4.07 -2.44 -11.03
N HIS A 151 -5.16 -1.79 -10.61
CA HIS A 151 -5.27 -1.23 -9.28
C HIS A 151 -5.60 -2.35 -8.28
N LEU A 152 -4.72 -2.56 -7.31
CA LEU A 152 -4.97 -3.48 -6.20
C LEU A 152 -5.54 -2.67 -5.04
N SER A 153 -6.82 -2.41 -5.10
CA SER A 153 -7.56 -1.47 -4.26
C SER A 153 -8.88 -2.06 -3.79
N SER A 154 -9.53 -1.40 -2.83
CA SER A 154 -10.88 -1.75 -2.40
C SER A 154 -11.98 -1.21 -3.35
N GLY A 155 -11.61 -0.33 -4.29
CA GLY A 155 -12.53 0.23 -5.28
C GLY A 155 -13.73 0.92 -4.64
N THR A 156 -14.90 0.68 -5.18
CA THR A 156 -16.16 1.19 -4.64
C THR A 156 -16.49 0.64 -3.24
N GLY A 157 -15.86 -0.47 -2.83
CA GLY A 157 -15.91 -1.04 -1.49
C GLY A 157 -15.07 -0.32 -0.44
N SER A 158 -14.31 0.73 -0.83
CA SER A 158 -13.57 1.59 0.09
C SER A 158 -14.49 2.16 1.15
N GLN A 159 -14.05 2.10 2.41
CA GLN A 159 -14.88 2.44 3.56
C GLN A 159 -14.71 3.90 3.96
N THR A 160 -15.77 4.48 4.52
CA THR A 160 -15.74 5.81 5.10
C THR A 160 -15.03 5.81 6.46
N TYR A 161 -14.52 6.98 6.87
CA TYR A 161 -13.96 7.13 8.23
C TYR A 161 -14.98 6.83 9.31
N LEU A 162 -16.27 7.15 9.07
CA LEU A 162 -17.36 6.82 9.99
C LEU A 162 -17.47 5.30 10.18
N GLU A 163 -17.58 4.54 9.08
CA GLU A 163 -17.69 3.07 9.13
C GLU A 163 -16.49 2.44 9.84
N LEU A 164 -15.28 2.90 9.57
CA LEU A 164 -14.06 2.38 10.19
C LEU A 164 -14.01 2.67 11.69
N THR A 165 -14.29 3.91 12.09
CA THR A 165 -14.23 4.30 13.50
C THR A 165 -15.35 3.64 14.32
N GLU A 166 -16.53 3.46 13.75
CA GLU A 166 -17.62 2.71 14.38
C GLU A 166 -17.29 1.23 14.55
N ALA A 167 -16.69 0.61 13.53
CA ALA A 167 -16.28 -0.79 13.62
C ALA A 167 -15.19 -1.01 14.69
N ILE A 168 -14.18 -0.15 14.72
CA ILE A 168 -13.10 -0.20 15.73
C ILE A 168 -13.66 0.07 17.13
N ALA A 169 -14.49 1.08 17.32
CA ALA A 169 -15.07 1.43 18.60
C ALA A 169 -15.94 0.29 19.13
N ARG A 170 -16.78 -0.30 18.28
CA ARG A 170 -17.63 -1.47 18.64
C ARG A 170 -16.78 -2.67 19.05
N ALA A 171 -15.72 -2.98 18.28
CA ALA A 171 -14.86 -4.14 18.56
C ALA A 171 -13.97 -3.94 19.80
N SER A 172 -13.61 -2.70 20.12
CA SER A 172 -12.78 -2.36 21.30
C SER A 172 -13.57 -2.05 22.56
N GLY A 173 -14.90 -1.91 22.47
CA GLY A 173 -15.75 -1.47 23.60
C GLY A 173 -15.54 0.01 23.98
N THR A 174 -15.06 0.85 23.05
CA THR A 174 -14.77 2.27 23.29
C THR A 174 -15.78 3.17 22.59
N ARG A 175 -15.74 4.47 22.91
CA ARG A 175 -16.53 5.46 22.16
C ARG A 175 -15.81 5.81 20.86
N ARG A 176 -16.58 6.02 19.78
CA ARG A 176 -16.04 6.52 18.54
C ARG A 176 -15.58 7.99 18.67
N PRO A 177 -14.58 8.44 17.94
CA PRO A 177 -14.18 9.83 17.90
C PRO A 177 -15.29 10.73 17.31
N LEU A 178 -15.28 11.99 17.69
CA LEU A 178 -16.03 13.02 17.02
C LEU A 178 -15.29 13.46 15.74
N PHE A 179 -16.02 13.99 14.78
CA PHE A 179 -15.42 14.51 13.54
C PHE A 179 -15.53 16.02 13.48
N SER A 180 -14.46 16.69 13.05
CA SER A 180 -14.43 18.14 12.91
C SER A 180 -13.48 18.58 11.80
N SER A 181 -13.96 18.57 10.57
CA SER A 181 -13.15 18.84 9.36
C SER A 181 -12.52 20.25 9.34
N TRP A 182 -13.13 21.25 10.01
CA TRP A 182 -12.58 22.59 10.09
C TRP A 182 -11.25 22.65 10.86
N LEU A 183 -10.98 21.66 11.71
CA LEU A 183 -9.70 21.51 12.41
C LEU A 183 -8.56 21.01 11.52
N GLY A 184 -8.81 20.56 10.28
CA GLY A 184 -7.80 19.97 9.40
C GLY A 184 -6.60 20.89 9.15
N GLY A 185 -6.83 22.17 8.88
CA GLY A 185 -5.77 23.16 8.67
C GLY A 185 -4.92 23.41 9.93
N PRO A 186 -5.52 23.78 11.08
CA PRO A 186 -4.80 23.90 12.35
C PRO A 186 -4.07 22.62 12.76
N PHE A 187 -4.70 21.46 12.60
CA PHE A 187 -4.11 20.17 12.93
C PHE A 187 -2.85 19.89 12.09
N SER A 188 -2.92 20.08 10.78
CA SER A 188 -1.78 19.86 9.90
C SER A 188 -0.59 20.79 10.25
N ARG A 189 -0.85 22.05 10.64
CA ARG A 189 0.19 22.97 11.13
C ARG A 189 0.82 22.48 12.44
N THR A 190 0.00 22.01 13.37
CA THR A 190 0.46 21.46 14.65
C THR A 190 1.29 20.20 14.45
N VAL A 191 0.85 19.28 13.57
CA VAL A 191 1.60 18.06 13.22
C VAL A 191 2.96 18.42 12.60
N ASN A 192 2.99 19.38 11.66
CA ASN A 192 4.25 19.83 11.05
C ASN A 192 5.21 20.46 12.08
N TRP A 193 4.71 21.23 13.02
CA TRP A 193 5.51 21.79 14.09
C TRP A 193 6.02 20.72 15.07
N ALA A 194 5.15 19.80 15.49
CA ALA A 194 5.49 18.73 16.42
C ALA A 194 6.47 17.71 15.81
N ALA A 195 6.40 17.44 14.51
CA ALA A 195 7.29 16.54 13.81
C ALA A 195 8.77 16.97 13.83
N ASN A 196 9.03 18.25 14.07
CA ASN A 196 10.39 18.79 14.23
C ASN A 196 10.91 18.68 15.70
N ARG A 197 10.12 18.11 16.60
CA ARG A 197 10.47 17.91 18.00
C ARG A 197 11.01 16.50 18.22
N GLY A 198 11.88 16.33 19.22
CA GLY A 198 12.38 15.01 19.62
C GLY A 198 11.36 14.19 20.43
N GLY A 199 11.71 12.93 20.71
CA GLY A 199 10.94 12.04 21.56
C GLY A 199 9.70 11.42 20.90
N ALA A 200 8.87 10.77 21.73
CA ALA A 200 7.70 10.01 21.24
C ALA A 200 6.67 10.87 20.51
N VAL A 201 6.48 12.11 20.95
CA VAL A 201 5.54 13.07 20.33
C VAL A 201 6.02 13.43 18.93
N GLY A 202 7.31 13.74 18.78
CA GLY A 202 7.91 14.05 17.48
C GLY A 202 7.86 12.86 16.52
N HIS A 203 8.10 11.66 17.01
CA HIS A 203 8.00 10.43 16.22
C HIS A 203 6.56 10.21 15.69
N GLY A 204 5.56 10.26 16.57
CA GLY A 204 4.15 10.13 16.18
C GLY A 204 3.70 11.20 15.19
N ALA A 205 4.11 12.46 15.41
CA ALA A 205 3.82 13.57 14.50
C ALA A 205 4.52 13.38 13.14
N SER A 206 5.74 12.87 13.10
CA SER A 206 6.46 12.58 11.86
C SER A 206 5.74 11.52 11.02
N LEU A 207 5.23 10.46 11.63
CA LEU A 207 4.42 9.45 10.94
C LEU A 207 3.14 10.08 10.36
N LEU A 208 2.40 10.84 11.17
CA LEU A 208 1.20 11.53 10.69
C LEU A 208 1.51 12.50 9.54
N LYS A 209 2.60 13.26 9.61
CA LYS A 209 3.02 14.17 8.55
C LYS A 209 3.26 13.45 7.21
N VAL A 210 3.86 12.26 7.25
CA VAL A 210 4.14 11.47 6.04
C VAL A 210 2.84 10.91 5.44
N PHE A 211 1.92 10.44 6.29
CA PHE A 211 0.73 9.74 5.82
C PHE A 211 -0.49 10.64 5.64
N TRP A 212 -0.52 11.83 6.25
CA TRP A 212 -1.65 12.75 6.16
C TRP A 212 -2.11 13.07 4.73
N PRO A 213 -1.21 13.31 3.76
CA PRO A 213 -1.63 13.56 2.38
C PRO A 213 -2.42 12.43 1.71
N TYR A 214 -2.34 11.20 2.24
CA TYR A 214 -3.08 10.05 1.73
C TYR A 214 -4.45 9.87 2.38
N LEU A 215 -4.72 10.62 3.45
CA LEU A 215 -5.95 10.50 4.25
C LEU A 215 -7.01 11.56 3.90
N ASP A 216 -6.65 12.65 3.23
CA ASP A 216 -7.50 13.85 3.09
C ASP A 216 -8.11 14.02 1.68
N TRP A 217 -7.98 13.04 0.78
CA TRP A 217 -8.35 13.26 -0.63
C TRP A 217 -9.66 12.64 -1.07
N ASN A 218 -10.27 11.73 -0.29
CA ASN A 218 -11.51 11.05 -0.64
C ASN A 218 -11.47 10.49 -2.08
N THR A 219 -10.37 9.81 -2.43
CA THR A 219 -10.15 9.23 -3.75
C THR A 219 -10.45 7.75 -3.72
N VAL A 220 -11.20 7.27 -4.71
CA VAL A 220 -11.46 5.85 -4.93
C VAL A 220 -10.71 5.41 -6.18
N PHE A 221 -9.98 4.32 -6.10
CA PHE A 221 -9.30 3.72 -7.25
C PHE A 221 -10.12 2.55 -7.76
N ASP A 222 -10.53 2.59 -9.03
CA ASP A 222 -11.30 1.50 -9.63
C ASP A 222 -10.52 0.18 -9.57
N ASN A 223 -11.18 -0.90 -9.16
CA ASN A 223 -10.60 -2.23 -9.03
C ASN A 223 -11.30 -3.29 -9.86
N SER A 224 -12.13 -2.86 -10.80
CA SER A 224 -12.94 -3.77 -11.62
C SER A 224 -12.09 -4.78 -12.39
N ARG A 225 -10.91 -4.37 -12.87
CA ARG A 225 -9.97 -5.24 -13.59
C ARG A 225 -9.45 -6.37 -12.71
N VAL A 226 -8.95 -6.07 -11.52
CA VAL A 226 -8.41 -7.11 -10.63
C VAL A 226 -9.52 -8.00 -10.09
N VAL A 227 -10.70 -7.47 -9.80
CA VAL A 227 -11.86 -8.25 -9.36
C VAL A 227 -12.33 -9.21 -10.45
N ALA A 228 -12.42 -8.74 -11.70
CA ALA A 228 -12.75 -9.61 -12.83
C ALA A 228 -11.70 -10.71 -13.05
N GLU A 229 -10.42 -10.38 -12.86
CA GLU A 229 -9.29 -11.30 -13.04
C GLU A 229 -9.23 -12.41 -11.98
N LEU A 230 -9.57 -12.08 -10.72
CA LEU A 230 -9.51 -13.00 -9.57
C LEU A 230 -10.84 -13.66 -9.22
N GLY A 231 -11.96 -13.08 -9.63
CA GLY A 231 -13.30 -13.51 -9.22
C GLY A 231 -13.64 -13.20 -7.76
N GLU A 232 -12.87 -12.33 -7.09
CA GLU A 232 -13.10 -11.97 -5.68
C GLU A 232 -12.78 -10.51 -5.39
N VAL A 233 -13.39 -9.97 -4.35
CA VAL A 233 -13.15 -8.62 -3.83
C VAL A 233 -12.27 -8.68 -2.57
N PRO A 234 -11.47 -7.64 -2.27
CA PRO A 234 -10.69 -7.61 -1.03
C PRO A 234 -11.58 -7.53 0.20
N ALA A 235 -11.12 -8.12 1.31
CA ALA A 235 -11.79 -8.03 2.60
C ALA A 235 -11.85 -6.55 3.06
N LYS A 236 -13.00 -6.14 3.63
CA LYS A 236 -13.16 -4.79 4.18
C LYS A 236 -12.25 -4.58 5.38
N PHE A 237 -11.55 -3.46 5.44
CA PHE A 237 -10.61 -3.16 6.53
C PHE A 237 -11.28 -3.23 7.91
N SER A 238 -12.53 -2.80 8.05
CA SER A 238 -13.29 -2.86 9.30
C SER A 238 -13.38 -4.27 9.91
N THR A 239 -13.24 -5.34 9.11
CA THR A 239 -13.34 -6.72 9.59
C THR A 239 -12.07 -7.19 10.32
N TYR A 240 -10.91 -6.62 10.00
CA TYR A 240 -9.63 -7.02 10.59
C TYR A 240 -8.84 -5.86 11.24
N ALA A 241 -9.37 -4.62 11.20
CA ALA A 241 -8.71 -3.44 11.77
C ALA A 241 -8.42 -3.61 13.28
N TYR A 242 -9.41 -4.09 14.05
CA TYR A 242 -9.22 -4.27 15.50
C TYR A 242 -8.23 -5.38 15.84
N PRO A 243 -8.31 -6.61 15.26
CA PRO A 243 -7.25 -7.61 15.40
C PRO A 243 -5.87 -7.09 15.07
N LEU A 244 -5.71 -6.35 13.95
CA LEU A 244 -4.45 -5.74 13.53
C LEU A 244 -3.91 -4.73 14.55
N LEU A 245 -4.74 -3.82 15.03
CA LEU A 245 -4.35 -2.84 16.06
C LEU A 245 -4.00 -3.53 17.37
N LYS A 246 -4.73 -4.56 17.78
CA LYS A 246 -4.45 -5.35 18.98
C LYS A 246 -3.11 -6.07 18.86
N PHE A 247 -2.86 -6.75 17.75
CA PHE A 247 -1.57 -7.40 17.48
C PHE A 247 -0.41 -6.40 17.53
N SER A 248 -0.56 -5.26 16.86
CA SER A 248 0.49 -4.24 16.79
C SER A 248 0.82 -3.65 18.16
N ARG A 249 -0.19 -3.41 19.00
CA ARG A 249 0.00 -2.94 20.39
C ARG A 249 0.71 -3.98 21.25
N GLN A 250 0.31 -5.25 21.15
CA GLN A 250 0.92 -6.36 21.90
C GLN A 250 2.40 -6.52 21.56
N ASN A 251 2.78 -6.28 20.31
CA ASN A 251 4.17 -6.31 19.83
C ASN A 251 4.88 -4.95 19.91
N LYS A 252 4.28 -3.95 20.60
CA LYS A 252 4.86 -2.61 20.78
C LYS A 252 5.28 -1.97 19.43
N PHE A 253 4.53 -2.25 18.37
CA PHE A 253 4.83 -1.82 16.99
C PHE A 253 6.21 -2.23 16.46
N HIS A 254 6.71 -3.38 16.91
CA HIS A 254 7.92 -3.99 16.41
C HIS A 254 7.61 -5.36 15.81
N TYR A 255 8.35 -5.72 14.77
CA TYR A 255 8.23 -7.05 14.22
C TYR A 255 8.78 -8.07 15.20
N PRO A 256 8.01 -9.12 15.56
CA PRO A 256 8.54 -10.15 16.44
C PRO A 256 9.72 -10.84 15.73
N ALA A 257 10.89 -10.77 16.36
CA ALA A 257 12.08 -11.42 15.82
C ALA A 257 11.82 -12.92 15.64
N LYS A 258 11.88 -13.37 14.39
CA LYS A 258 11.85 -14.80 14.09
C LYS A 258 13.31 -15.25 13.94
N PRO A 259 13.73 -16.33 14.63
CA PRO A 259 15.06 -16.87 14.41
C PRO A 259 15.20 -17.29 12.94
N TRP A 260 16.38 -17.09 12.39
CA TRP A 260 16.71 -17.63 11.08
C TRP A 260 16.48 -19.14 11.08
N PRO A 261 16.07 -19.74 9.93
CA PRO A 261 15.98 -21.18 9.80
C PRO A 261 17.30 -21.82 10.26
N SER A 262 17.24 -22.82 11.13
CA SER A 262 18.42 -23.57 11.56
C SER A 262 19.17 -24.16 10.36
N GLY A 263 20.48 -24.36 10.47
CA GLY A 263 21.35 -24.85 9.38
C GLY A 263 20.80 -26.09 8.65
N ALA A 264 20.09 -26.97 9.37
CA ALA A 264 19.45 -28.15 8.78
C ALA A 264 18.37 -27.83 7.72
N VAL A 265 17.73 -26.64 7.78
CA VAL A 265 16.77 -26.18 6.75
C VAL A 265 17.51 -25.62 5.54
N VAL A 266 18.65 -24.96 5.77
CA VAL A 266 19.51 -24.41 4.71
C VAL A 266 20.16 -25.56 3.89
N GLU A 267 20.60 -26.63 4.56
CA GLU A 267 21.11 -27.81 3.88
C GLU A 267 20.08 -28.53 3.03
N LYS A 268 18.82 -28.64 3.48
CA LYS A 268 17.75 -29.21 2.68
C LYS A 268 17.44 -28.38 1.43
N ILE A 269 17.49 -27.06 1.52
CA ILE A 269 17.27 -26.17 0.36
C ILE A 269 18.42 -26.27 -0.65
N SER A 270 19.66 -26.38 -0.18
CA SER A 270 20.82 -26.58 -1.06
C SER A 270 20.86 -27.97 -1.69
N ALA A 271 20.47 -29.02 -0.96
CA ALA A 271 20.37 -30.37 -1.49
C ALA A 271 19.30 -30.54 -2.58
N VAL A 272 18.17 -29.85 -2.44
CA VAL A 272 17.11 -29.83 -3.48
C VAL A 272 17.58 -29.11 -4.74
N ARG A 273 18.42 -28.06 -4.61
CA ARG A 273 19.00 -27.34 -5.76
C ARG A 273 20.07 -28.12 -6.49
N SER A 274 20.84 -28.97 -5.79
CA SER A 274 21.87 -29.81 -6.40
C SER A 274 21.33 -31.12 -7.01
N ALA A 275 20.12 -31.53 -6.65
CA ALA A 275 19.46 -32.71 -7.22
C ALA A 275 18.60 -32.43 -8.47
N GLY A 276 18.44 -31.11 -8.82
CA GLY A 276 17.68 -30.63 -9.97
C GLY A 276 18.52 -30.00 -11.08
N SER A 277 19.85 -30.17 -11.05
CA SER A 277 20.79 -29.72 -12.09
C SER A 277 21.30 -30.83 -12.94
#